data_2431a0cb70dc1b05a32439c5f0950705
#
_entry.id   2431a0cb70dc1b05a32439c5f0950705
#
_cell.length_a   1.000
_cell.length_b   1.000
_cell.length_c   1.000
_cell.angle_alpha   90.00
_cell.angle_beta   90.00
_cell.angle_gamma   90.00
#
_symmetry.space_group_name_H-M   'P 1'
#
loop_
_entity.id
_entity.type
_entity.pdbx_description
1 polymer ?
#
loop_
_entity_poly.entity_id
_entity_poly.type
_entity_poly.pdbx_seq_one_letter_code
_entity_poly.pdbx_strand_id
1 'polypeptide(L)'
;PEGYLVDTVTHCIRTGTEQNGSYKALKIWNPVEIKEKLIRGDLKLVKAADKTLKRLADIPFRITSQATGESHVILTDKNGEASTGAYWHPHTVNTNKGETSEDGIWFGEGTPDNTRGALPYGTYLVEELSCKNNEDRMLIPAFEVEVTKEMRIIDLGTLTNDEHPVPEIGTRASDRETGTHNGKR
;
A
#
# COMPACT_ATOMS: atom_id res chain seq x y z
N PRO A 1 11.29 -5.80 21.00
CA PRO A 1 10.46 -6.64 20.12
C PRO A 1 10.64 -6.21 18.68
N GLU A 2 10.47 -7.13 17.76
CA GLU A 2 10.54 -6.85 16.34
C GLU A 2 9.41 -5.86 15.92
N GLY A 3 9.73 -4.93 15.02
CA GLY A 3 8.76 -3.91 14.57
C GLY A 3 8.68 -2.66 15.43
N TYR A 4 9.47 -2.56 16.49
CA TYR A 4 9.47 -1.38 17.35
C TYR A 4 10.82 -0.67 17.33
N LEU A 5 10.78 0.66 17.54
CA LEU A 5 11.98 1.46 17.73
C LEU A 5 12.57 1.15 19.11
N VAL A 6 13.88 1.01 19.17
CA VAL A 6 14.59 0.83 20.45
C VAL A 6 14.49 2.12 21.26
N ASP A 7 14.01 2.02 22.50
CA ASP A 7 14.08 3.15 23.43
C ASP A 7 15.52 3.34 23.90
N THR A 8 16.10 4.47 23.52
CA THR A 8 17.48 4.84 23.90
C THR A 8 17.52 5.81 25.09
N VAL A 9 16.36 6.14 25.65
CA VAL A 9 16.28 7.05 26.81
C VAL A 9 16.63 6.28 28.09
N THR A 10 17.50 6.86 28.91
CA THR A 10 17.80 6.28 30.22
C THR A 10 16.68 6.59 31.21
N HIS A 11 15.98 5.55 31.65
CA HIS A 11 14.93 5.66 32.66
C HIS A 11 15.53 5.42 34.06
N CYS A 12 15.53 6.47 34.87
CA CYS A 12 16.01 6.38 36.24
C CYS A 12 14.84 6.23 37.22
N ILE A 13 14.85 5.14 37.98
CA ILE A 13 13.88 4.89 39.05
C ILE A 13 14.58 5.11 40.41
N ARG A 14 14.06 6.07 41.18
CA ARG A 14 14.54 6.25 42.56
C ARG A 14 13.82 5.29 43.49
N THR A 15 14.52 4.35 44.07
CA THR A 15 13.93 3.30 44.93
C THR A 15 13.86 3.71 46.40
N GLY A 16 14.55 4.77 46.81
CA GLY A 16 14.51 5.26 48.19
C GLY A 16 15.34 6.52 48.41
N THR A 17 15.28 7.05 49.63
CA THR A 17 16.09 8.17 50.07
C THR A 17 16.77 7.82 51.37
N GLU A 18 18.04 8.19 51.51
CA GLU A 18 18.77 8.09 52.77
C GLU A 18 18.48 9.34 53.61
N GLN A 19 18.01 9.11 54.85
CA GLN A 19 17.83 10.15 55.85
C GLN A 19 18.45 9.69 57.15
N ASN A 20 19.40 10.47 57.68
CA ASN A 20 20.06 10.20 58.97
C ASN A 20 20.62 8.76 59.12
N GLY A 21 21.30 8.27 58.10
CA GLY A 21 21.86 6.92 58.08
C GLY A 21 20.85 5.78 57.97
N SER A 22 19.57 6.10 57.74
CA SER A 22 18.53 5.12 57.51
C SER A 22 17.98 5.24 56.09
N TYR A 23 17.87 4.11 55.40
CA TYR A 23 17.30 4.06 54.06
C TYR A 23 15.75 3.92 54.14
N LYS A 24 15.03 4.90 53.57
CA LYS A 24 13.58 4.85 53.47
C LYS A 24 13.18 4.52 52.03
N ALA A 25 12.58 3.37 51.83
CA ALA A 25 12.08 2.97 50.53
C ALA A 25 10.92 3.89 50.07
N LEU A 26 10.96 4.32 48.83
CA LEU A 26 9.83 5.02 48.22
C LEU A 26 8.78 4.00 47.77
N LYS A 27 7.53 4.27 48.12
CA LYS A 27 6.40 3.55 47.49
C LYS A 27 6.19 4.14 46.10
N ILE A 28 6.39 3.31 45.07
CA ILE A 28 6.08 3.69 43.69
C ILE A 28 4.60 3.42 43.50
N TRP A 29 3.78 4.48 43.49
CA TRP A 29 2.33 4.38 43.31
C TRP A 29 1.95 4.31 41.83
N ASN A 30 2.75 4.91 40.96
CA ASN A 30 2.53 4.90 39.52
C ASN A 30 3.69 4.15 38.87
N PRO A 31 3.43 3.03 38.18
CA PRO A 31 4.47 2.35 37.41
C PRO A 31 4.98 3.29 36.31
N VAL A 32 6.28 3.23 36.03
CA VAL A 32 6.86 3.92 34.86
C VAL A 32 6.42 3.15 33.62
N GLU A 33 5.57 3.76 32.83
CA GLU A 33 5.14 3.19 31.55
C GLU A 33 6.15 3.59 30.47
N ILE A 34 6.81 2.60 29.89
CA ILE A 34 7.70 2.79 28.75
C ILE A 34 6.90 2.42 27.50
N LYS A 35 6.63 3.41 26.64
CA LYS A 35 5.91 3.21 25.37
C LYS A 35 6.89 3.06 24.25
N GLU A 36 6.99 1.87 23.71
CA GLU A 36 7.74 1.62 22.49
C GLU A 36 6.99 2.18 21.28
N LYS A 37 7.71 2.82 20.37
CA LYS A 37 7.13 3.35 19.14
C LYS A 37 7.19 2.28 18.05
N LEU A 38 6.05 1.90 17.52
CA LEU A 38 5.95 1.00 16.38
C LEU A 38 6.62 1.62 15.15
N ILE A 39 7.46 0.87 14.45
CA ILE A 39 8.05 1.28 13.17
C ILE A 39 6.92 1.56 12.17
N ARG A 40 7.05 2.62 11.39
CA ARG A 40 6.11 2.98 10.35
C ARG A 40 6.83 3.48 9.10
N GLY A 41 6.29 3.15 7.94
CA GLY A 41 6.78 3.59 6.64
C GLY A 41 5.65 3.94 5.70
N ASP A 42 6.03 4.27 4.47
CA ASP A 42 5.11 4.60 3.38
C ASP A 42 5.48 3.83 2.12
N LEU A 43 4.55 3.81 1.18
CA LEU A 43 4.82 3.38 -0.19
C LEU A 43 4.43 4.47 -1.19
N LYS A 44 5.03 4.43 -2.36
CA LYS A 44 4.67 5.23 -3.51
C LYS A 44 4.80 4.41 -4.79
N LEU A 45 4.01 4.74 -5.77
CA LEU A 45 4.03 4.11 -7.09
C LEU A 45 3.68 5.12 -8.19
N VAL A 46 3.98 4.71 -9.39
CA VAL A 46 3.54 5.38 -10.61
C VAL A 46 2.82 4.36 -11.48
N LYS A 47 1.65 4.71 -11.99
CA LYS A 47 0.89 3.86 -12.91
C LYS A 47 0.97 4.38 -14.33
N ALA A 48 1.33 3.51 -15.27
CA ALA A 48 1.41 3.84 -16.68
C ALA A 48 0.88 2.70 -17.56
N ALA A 49 0.45 3.04 -18.77
CA ALA A 49 0.13 2.07 -19.80
C ALA A 49 1.43 1.42 -20.32
N ASP A 50 1.37 0.11 -20.58
CA ASP A 50 2.45 -0.57 -21.29
C ASP A 50 2.68 0.04 -22.68
N LYS A 51 3.85 -0.19 -23.27
CA LYS A 51 4.31 0.30 -24.60
C LYS A 51 4.37 1.82 -24.75
N THR A 52 3.33 2.56 -24.32
CA THR A 52 3.28 4.03 -24.49
C THR A 52 3.84 4.79 -23.31
N LEU A 53 3.92 4.16 -22.14
CA LEU A 53 4.25 4.77 -20.84
C LEU A 53 3.38 5.99 -20.49
N LYS A 54 2.20 6.10 -21.14
CA LYS A 54 1.21 7.12 -20.79
C LYS A 54 0.75 6.93 -19.35
N ARG A 55 0.83 7.97 -18.55
CA ARG A 55 0.38 7.98 -17.16
C ARG A 55 -1.13 7.76 -17.06
N LEU A 56 -1.54 6.93 -16.11
CA LEU A 56 -2.94 6.57 -15.91
C LEU A 56 -3.43 7.15 -14.57
N ALA A 57 -4.40 8.06 -14.66
CA ALA A 57 -5.05 8.68 -13.53
C ALA A 57 -6.22 7.84 -12.99
N ASP A 58 -6.57 8.08 -11.73
CA ASP A 58 -7.74 7.49 -11.05
C ASP A 58 -7.71 5.95 -11.03
N ILE A 59 -6.52 5.36 -11.02
CA ILE A 59 -6.36 3.92 -10.87
C ILE A 59 -6.29 3.59 -9.37
N PRO A 60 -7.24 2.78 -8.86
CA PRO A 60 -7.28 2.42 -7.46
C PRO A 60 -6.33 1.27 -7.13
N PHE A 61 -5.58 1.43 -6.05
CA PHE A 61 -4.76 0.39 -5.45
C PHE A 61 -5.21 0.12 -4.03
N ARG A 62 -5.66 -1.11 -3.76
CA ARG A 62 -5.95 -1.57 -2.40
C ARG A 62 -4.66 -2.02 -1.73
N ILE A 63 -4.46 -1.56 -0.50
CA ILE A 63 -3.38 -1.98 0.37
C ILE A 63 -4.02 -2.68 1.56
N THR A 64 -3.65 -3.94 1.79
CA THR A 64 -4.22 -4.77 2.87
C THR A 64 -3.12 -5.25 3.80
N SER A 65 -3.22 -4.95 5.09
CA SER A 65 -2.32 -5.50 6.11
C SER A 65 -2.57 -7.01 6.26
N GLN A 66 -1.56 -7.83 6.06
CA GLN A 66 -1.69 -9.28 6.23
C GLN A 66 -1.85 -9.68 7.71
N ALA A 67 -1.35 -8.87 8.63
CA ALA A 67 -1.45 -9.15 10.07
C ALA A 67 -2.84 -8.88 10.64
N THR A 68 -3.53 -7.83 10.16
CA THR A 68 -4.81 -7.37 10.73
C THR A 68 -6.01 -7.53 9.80
N GLY A 69 -5.77 -7.67 8.49
CA GLY A 69 -6.81 -7.64 7.46
C GLY A 69 -7.35 -6.23 7.18
N GLU A 70 -6.86 -5.20 7.87
CA GLU A 70 -7.22 -3.81 7.59
C GLU A 70 -6.80 -3.43 6.18
N SER A 71 -7.67 -2.75 5.44
CA SER A 71 -7.39 -2.34 4.06
C SER A 71 -7.85 -0.93 3.77
N HIS A 72 -7.08 -0.24 2.92
CA HIS A 72 -7.35 1.09 2.41
C HIS A 72 -7.01 1.17 0.93
N VAL A 73 -7.65 2.10 0.21
CA VAL A 73 -7.43 2.28 -1.22
C VAL A 73 -6.83 3.67 -1.47
N ILE A 74 -5.76 3.72 -2.25
CA ILE A 74 -5.18 4.96 -2.78
C ILE A 74 -5.48 5.08 -4.27
N LEU A 75 -5.57 6.32 -4.76
CA LEU A 75 -5.80 6.62 -6.17
C LEU A 75 -4.58 7.27 -6.80
N THR A 76 -4.32 6.95 -8.06
CA THR A 76 -3.33 7.70 -8.83
C THR A 76 -3.88 9.04 -9.29
N ASP A 77 -3.04 10.07 -9.23
CA ASP A 77 -3.35 11.42 -9.72
C ASP A 77 -3.24 11.52 -11.26
N LYS A 78 -3.40 12.74 -11.77
CA LYS A 78 -3.25 13.06 -13.20
C LYS A 78 -1.88 12.71 -13.79
N ASN A 79 -0.85 12.58 -12.96
CA ASN A 79 0.50 12.18 -13.35
C ASN A 79 0.71 10.67 -13.22
N GLY A 80 -0.33 9.91 -12.84
CA GLY A 80 -0.26 8.49 -12.57
C GLY A 80 0.45 8.16 -11.25
N GLU A 81 0.67 9.11 -10.38
CA GLU A 81 1.37 8.93 -9.11
C GLU A 81 0.39 8.68 -7.97
N ALA A 82 0.75 7.80 -7.04
CA ALA A 82 0.06 7.59 -5.78
C ALA A 82 1.05 7.32 -4.65
N SER A 83 0.71 7.76 -3.44
CA SER A 83 1.50 7.51 -2.24
C SER A 83 0.62 7.43 -1.00
N THR A 84 1.11 6.71 0.01
CA THR A 84 0.50 6.68 1.35
C THR A 84 1.01 7.78 2.26
N GLY A 85 2.08 8.47 1.87
CA GLY A 85 2.76 9.47 2.71
C GLY A 85 1.96 10.75 2.91
N ALA A 86 2.06 11.35 4.10
CA ALA A 86 1.35 12.59 4.45
C ALA A 86 1.74 13.80 3.59
N TYR A 87 2.88 13.74 2.91
CA TYR A 87 3.29 14.76 1.94
C TYR A 87 2.41 14.75 0.67
N TRP A 88 1.73 13.62 0.42
CA TRP A 88 0.80 13.45 -0.69
C TRP A 88 -0.61 13.88 -0.27
N HIS A 89 -1.14 13.23 0.77
CA HIS A 89 -2.41 13.58 1.42
C HIS A 89 -2.27 13.42 2.92
N PRO A 90 -2.70 14.39 3.75
CA PRO A 90 -2.65 14.26 5.20
C PRO A 90 -3.31 12.97 5.67
N HIS A 91 -2.69 12.29 6.61
CA HIS A 91 -3.23 11.05 7.17
C HIS A 91 -4.58 11.28 7.84
N THR A 92 -5.52 10.36 7.65
CA THR A 92 -6.84 10.40 8.28
C THR A 92 -7.33 9.01 8.67
N VAL A 93 -8.03 8.90 9.80
CA VAL A 93 -8.73 7.67 10.22
C VAL A 93 -10.04 7.45 9.45
N ASN A 94 -10.58 8.50 8.84
CA ASN A 94 -11.83 8.44 8.06
C ASN A 94 -11.59 7.86 6.67
N THR A 95 -10.58 7.04 6.54
CA THR A 95 -10.28 6.41 5.29
C THR A 95 -11.30 5.34 4.98
N ASN A 96 -11.60 5.33 3.82
CA ASN A 96 -12.41 4.59 2.90
C ASN A 96 -12.73 3.13 3.24
N LYS A 97 -12.26 2.52 4.32
CA LYS A 97 -12.52 1.11 4.70
C LYS A 97 -12.56 0.15 3.50
N GLY A 98 -11.65 0.34 2.55
CA GLY A 98 -11.59 -0.41 1.30
C GLY A 98 -12.34 0.20 0.12
N GLU A 99 -13.02 1.33 0.30
CA GLU A 99 -13.60 2.13 -0.78
C GLU A 99 -12.60 3.16 -1.30
N THR A 100 -12.81 3.66 -2.50
CA THR A 100 -11.95 4.67 -3.12
C THR A 100 -12.13 6.03 -2.47
N SER A 101 -11.03 6.71 -2.12
CA SER A 101 -11.04 8.06 -1.57
C SER A 101 -9.81 8.82 -2.05
N GLU A 102 -9.96 10.14 -2.24
CA GLU A 102 -8.84 11.05 -2.48
C GLU A 102 -8.14 11.47 -1.17
N ASP A 103 -8.70 11.09 -0.03
CA ASP A 103 -8.11 11.37 1.27
C ASP A 103 -6.88 10.49 1.55
N GLY A 104 -6.02 10.97 2.44
CA GLY A 104 -4.89 10.17 2.94
C GLY A 104 -5.36 8.94 3.71
N ILE A 105 -4.45 8.02 3.99
CA ILE A 105 -4.74 6.80 4.74
C ILE A 105 -3.95 6.72 6.04
N TRP A 106 -4.43 5.90 6.96
CA TRP A 106 -3.74 5.56 8.20
C TRP A 106 -4.14 4.17 8.65
N PHE A 107 -3.16 3.30 8.89
CA PHE A 107 -3.37 1.95 9.39
C PHE A 107 -3.22 1.88 10.91
N GLY A 108 -4.08 1.08 11.54
CA GLY A 108 -4.08 0.82 12.96
C GLY A 108 -4.85 1.87 13.77
N GLU A 109 -4.94 1.61 15.06
CA GLU A 109 -5.68 2.46 16.00
C GLU A 109 -4.88 3.73 16.36
N GLY A 110 -5.60 4.74 16.82
CA GLY A 110 -5.05 5.98 17.34
C GLY A 110 -5.19 7.15 16.39
N THR A 111 -4.64 8.29 16.82
CA THR A 111 -4.68 9.53 16.03
C THR A 111 -3.60 9.49 14.95
N PRO A 112 -3.95 9.78 13.68
CA PRO A 112 -2.98 9.90 12.62
C PRO A 112 -1.90 10.94 12.94
N ASP A 113 -0.65 10.60 12.59
CA ASP A 113 0.51 11.45 12.78
C ASP A 113 1.20 11.69 11.43
N ASN A 114 1.05 12.90 10.90
CA ASN A 114 1.63 13.29 9.60
C ASN A 114 3.17 13.36 9.60
N THR A 115 3.80 13.23 10.76
CA THR A 115 5.27 13.16 10.87
C THR A 115 5.79 11.75 10.74
N ARG A 116 4.91 10.75 10.57
CA ARG A 116 5.24 9.32 10.51
C ARG A 116 4.60 8.66 9.28
N GLY A 117 5.07 7.48 8.92
CA GLY A 117 4.48 6.71 7.83
C GLY A 117 3.08 6.18 8.16
N ALA A 118 2.24 6.02 7.14
CA ALA A 118 0.87 5.51 7.27
C ALA A 118 0.81 4.03 7.66
N LEU A 119 1.80 3.24 7.22
CA LEU A 119 1.82 1.78 7.35
C LEU A 119 2.71 1.33 8.51
N PRO A 120 2.15 0.68 9.55
CA PRO A 120 2.94 -0.01 10.57
C PRO A 120 3.89 -1.07 10.02
N TYR A 121 4.89 -1.45 10.80
CA TYR A 121 5.73 -2.62 10.53
C TYR A 121 4.88 -3.84 10.19
N GLY A 122 5.22 -4.52 9.08
CA GLY A 122 4.52 -5.72 8.64
C GLY A 122 4.51 -5.89 7.13
N THR A 123 3.81 -6.91 6.67
CA THR A 123 3.63 -7.26 5.27
C THR A 123 2.24 -6.81 4.79
N TYR A 124 2.21 -6.23 3.60
CA TYR A 124 1.01 -5.69 2.96
C TYR A 124 0.84 -6.30 1.59
N LEU A 125 -0.39 -6.72 1.28
CA LEU A 125 -0.79 -7.08 -0.08
C LEU A 125 -1.22 -5.81 -0.82
N VAL A 126 -0.66 -5.58 -1.99
CA VAL A 126 -1.01 -4.46 -2.88
C VAL A 126 -1.69 -5.01 -4.12
N GLU A 127 -2.90 -4.52 -4.40
CA GLU A 127 -3.77 -4.98 -5.48
C GLU A 127 -4.26 -3.81 -6.33
N GLU A 128 -4.08 -3.89 -7.64
CA GLU A 128 -4.77 -2.99 -8.57
C GLU A 128 -6.23 -3.40 -8.67
N LEU A 129 -7.15 -2.45 -8.48
CA LEU A 129 -8.58 -2.70 -8.63
C LEU A 129 -9.08 -2.29 -10.02
N SER A 130 -10.07 -3.03 -10.52
CA SER A 130 -10.73 -2.69 -11.78
C SER A 130 -11.51 -1.37 -11.66
N CYS A 131 -11.37 -0.52 -12.66
CA CYS A 131 -12.10 0.73 -12.78
C CYS A 131 -12.26 1.10 -14.27
N LYS A 132 -13.03 2.15 -14.56
CA LYS A 132 -13.24 2.60 -15.94
C LYS A 132 -11.94 2.95 -16.67
N ASN A 133 -10.93 3.44 -15.95
CA ASN A 133 -9.69 3.92 -16.57
C ASN A 133 -8.66 2.80 -16.84
N ASN A 134 -8.95 1.55 -16.45
CA ASN A 134 -8.15 0.37 -16.74
C ASN A 134 -8.96 -0.84 -17.26
N GLU A 135 -10.25 -0.65 -17.64
CA GLU A 135 -11.14 -1.74 -18.08
C GLU A 135 -10.69 -2.42 -19.39
N ASP A 136 -9.88 -1.73 -20.18
CA ASP A 136 -9.29 -2.23 -21.43
C ASP A 136 -7.94 -2.96 -21.21
N ARG A 137 -7.52 -3.17 -19.97
CA ARG A 137 -6.20 -3.70 -19.60
C ARG A 137 -6.29 -4.87 -18.65
N MET A 138 -5.29 -5.73 -18.72
CA MET A 138 -5.08 -6.77 -17.72
C MET A 138 -4.56 -6.14 -16.43
N LEU A 139 -5.24 -6.38 -15.30
CA LEU A 139 -4.75 -5.91 -14.00
C LEU A 139 -3.40 -6.56 -13.68
N ILE A 140 -2.51 -5.80 -13.04
CA ILE A 140 -1.28 -6.39 -12.53
C ILE A 140 -1.61 -7.41 -11.43
N PRO A 141 -0.88 -8.54 -11.38
CA PRO A 141 -1.02 -9.48 -10.27
C PRO A 141 -0.78 -8.79 -8.93
N ALA A 142 -1.55 -9.15 -7.92
CA ALA A 142 -1.30 -8.69 -6.55
C ALA A 142 0.09 -9.10 -6.08
N PHE A 143 0.75 -8.23 -5.32
CA PHE A 143 2.10 -8.46 -4.81
C PHE A 143 2.26 -7.98 -3.38
N GLU A 144 3.29 -8.47 -2.71
CA GLU A 144 3.58 -8.15 -1.32
C GLU A 144 4.64 -7.06 -1.18
N VAL A 145 4.49 -6.24 -0.14
CA VAL A 145 5.42 -5.18 0.24
C VAL A 145 5.67 -5.28 1.75
N GLU A 146 6.93 -5.16 2.18
CA GLU A 146 7.29 -5.21 3.58
C GLU A 146 7.74 -3.84 4.11
N VAL A 147 7.11 -3.40 5.20
CA VAL A 147 7.52 -2.23 5.98
C VAL A 147 8.38 -2.69 7.14
N THR A 148 9.69 -2.46 7.06
CA THR A 148 10.66 -2.93 8.07
C THR A 148 11.51 -1.83 8.67
N LYS A 149 11.41 -0.60 8.18
CA LYS A 149 12.25 0.53 8.62
C LYS A 149 11.40 1.79 8.83
N GLU A 150 11.70 2.48 9.95
CA GLU A 150 11.05 3.75 10.29
C GLU A 150 11.23 4.79 9.18
N MET A 151 10.17 5.51 8.86
CA MET A 151 10.11 6.62 7.90
C MET A 151 10.63 6.29 6.48
N ARG A 152 10.77 5.01 6.14
CA ARG A 152 11.17 4.62 4.80
C ARG A 152 9.98 4.73 3.85
N ILE A 153 10.18 5.39 2.72
CA ILE A 153 9.27 5.35 1.57
C ILE A 153 9.73 4.21 0.66
N ILE A 154 8.88 3.22 0.47
CA ILE A 154 9.10 2.12 -0.45
C ILE A 154 8.64 2.58 -1.83
N ASP A 155 9.61 2.78 -2.72
CA ASP A 155 9.34 3.19 -4.10
C ASP A 155 9.12 1.94 -4.97
N LEU A 156 7.87 1.74 -5.42
CA LEU A 156 7.49 0.62 -6.27
C LEU A 156 7.80 0.89 -7.77
N GLY A 157 8.29 2.09 -8.07
CA GLY A 157 8.59 2.49 -9.44
C GLY A 157 7.35 2.63 -10.32
N THR A 158 7.52 2.36 -11.61
CA THR A 158 6.43 2.42 -12.59
C THR A 158 5.82 1.03 -12.79
N LEU A 159 4.54 0.91 -12.46
CA LEU A 159 3.75 -0.29 -12.67
C LEU A 159 2.98 -0.16 -13.99
N THR A 160 3.10 -1.16 -14.86
CA THR A 160 2.45 -1.16 -16.18
C THR A 160 1.47 -2.33 -16.32
N ASN A 161 0.43 -2.15 -17.13
CA ASN A 161 -0.49 -3.22 -17.53
C ASN A 161 -0.36 -3.49 -19.02
N ASP A 162 -0.41 -4.75 -19.38
CA ASP A 162 -0.59 -5.17 -20.75
C ASP A 162 -2.03 -4.89 -21.24
N GLU A 163 -2.18 -4.63 -22.53
CA GLU A 163 -3.49 -4.59 -23.18
C GLU A 163 -4.08 -6.01 -23.22
N HIS A 164 -5.40 -6.11 -23.16
CA HIS A 164 -6.05 -7.39 -23.43
C HIS A 164 -5.67 -7.89 -24.82
N PRO A 165 -5.36 -9.19 -24.98
CA PRO A 165 -5.08 -9.73 -26.30
C PRO A 165 -6.31 -9.54 -27.18
N VAL A 166 -6.11 -8.90 -28.34
CA VAL A 166 -7.18 -8.78 -29.35
C VAL A 166 -7.51 -10.18 -29.84
N PRO A 167 -8.78 -10.64 -29.80
CA PRO A 167 -9.13 -11.92 -30.37
C PRO A 167 -8.75 -11.93 -31.85
N GLU A 168 -7.92 -12.87 -32.28
CA GLU A 168 -7.68 -13.09 -33.70
C GLU A 168 -9.03 -13.42 -34.34
N ILE A 169 -9.57 -12.49 -35.11
CA ILE A 169 -10.70 -12.75 -35.98
C ILE A 169 -10.16 -13.68 -37.08
N GLY A 170 -10.33 -14.98 -36.88
CA GLY A 170 -9.97 -15.96 -37.90
C GLY A 170 -10.67 -15.61 -39.18
N THR A 171 -9.92 -15.14 -40.18
CA THR A 171 -10.38 -15.03 -41.56
C THR A 171 -10.69 -16.45 -42.03
N ARG A 172 -11.95 -16.85 -41.97
CA ARG A 172 -12.42 -18.02 -42.70
C ARG A 172 -12.14 -17.77 -44.17
N ALA A 173 -11.09 -18.37 -44.69
CA ALA A 173 -10.92 -18.51 -46.13
C ALA A 173 -12.14 -19.32 -46.63
N SER A 174 -13.01 -18.65 -47.37
CA SER A 174 -14.08 -19.33 -48.10
C SER A 174 -13.41 -19.98 -49.27
N ASP A 175 -13.15 -21.28 -49.19
CA ASP A 175 -12.86 -22.10 -50.35
C ASP A 175 -14.12 -22.10 -51.24
N ARG A 176 -14.07 -21.26 -52.26
CA ARG A 176 -14.95 -21.39 -53.42
C ARG A 176 -14.39 -22.52 -54.27
N GLU A 177 -14.97 -23.72 -54.08
CA GLU A 177 -14.87 -24.79 -55.08
C GLU A 177 -15.52 -24.29 -56.37
N THR A 178 -14.69 -23.98 -57.35
CA THR A 178 -15.13 -23.83 -58.74
C THR A 178 -15.36 -25.25 -59.32
N GLY A 179 -16.59 -25.74 -59.24
CA GLY A 179 -17.01 -26.95 -59.93
C GLY A 179 -17.01 -26.69 -61.44
N THR A 180 -15.98 -27.18 -62.13
CA THR A 180 -15.97 -27.32 -63.58
C THR A 180 -16.91 -28.45 -64.00
N HIS A 181 -18.05 -28.06 -64.51
CA HIS A 181 -18.98 -29.01 -65.15
C HIS A 181 -18.52 -29.26 -66.59
N ASN A 182 -17.82 -30.40 -66.78
CA ASN A 182 -17.50 -30.90 -68.13
C ASN A 182 -18.66 -31.73 -68.65
N GLY A 183 -19.46 -31.13 -69.55
CA GLY A 183 -20.46 -31.86 -70.36
C GLY A 183 -19.78 -32.65 -71.47
N LYS A 184 -20.09 -33.93 -71.55
CA LYS A 184 -20.01 -34.66 -72.80
C LYS A 184 -21.27 -35.48 -72.99
N ARG A 185 -21.93 -35.16 -74.09
CA ARG A 185 -22.81 -35.94 -74.97
C ARG A 185 -23.62 -37.07 -74.36
#